data_f431bdb1e70721b38199dcec6c7cb972
#
_entry.id   f431bdb1e70721b38199dcec6c7cb972
#
_cell.length_a   1.000
_cell.length_b   1.000
_cell.length_c   1.000
_cell.angle_alpha   90.00
_cell.angle_beta   90.00
_cell.angle_gamma   90.00
#
_symmetry.space_group_name_H-M   'P 1'
#
loop_
_entity.id
_entity.type
_entity.pdbx_description
1 polymer ?
#
loop_
_entity_poly.entity_id
_entity_poly.type
_entity_poly.pdbx_seq_one_letter_code
_entity_poly.pdbx_strand_id
1 'polypeptide(L)'
;MKTIEIGDGKRVSQCQKPRGWRGRFVLWKMNSGHSKLTDWGLSHVSIGENFTILDVGCGGGRTLSKLGGTAKLGKVYGVDHSEESVAASKRTNAQWIHAGRVEVRHGSVSQLPFPDRTFDVVTAVETHFWWADLPGGMREILRVLKPGGKLTVIAEVYKGANTTMARLCEQYASRTGMRLLDVGEHRELFTQAGYSGVEVWVDESKGWICVAGKKDRVLPNLE
;
A
#
# COMPACT_ATOMS: atom_id res chain seq x y z
N MET A 1 -16.79 -11.82 -9.72
CA MET A 1 -16.29 -10.43 -9.82
C MET A 1 -16.43 -9.96 -11.26
N LYS A 2 -17.11 -8.80 -11.50
CA LYS A 2 -17.32 -8.29 -12.86
C LYS A 2 -16.12 -7.43 -13.29
N THR A 3 -15.50 -7.76 -14.42
CA THR A 3 -14.44 -6.99 -15.08
C THR A 3 -15.04 -5.96 -16.04
N ILE A 4 -14.33 -4.88 -16.33
CA ILE A 4 -14.68 -3.88 -17.34
C ILE A 4 -13.66 -3.96 -18.47
N GLU A 5 -14.11 -3.88 -19.71
CA GLU A 5 -13.22 -3.72 -20.87
C GLU A 5 -12.77 -2.26 -20.97
N ILE A 6 -11.47 -2.05 -21.12
CA ILE A 6 -10.88 -0.77 -21.47
C ILE A 6 -10.45 -0.87 -22.93
N GLY A 7 -10.50 0.24 -23.68
CA GLY A 7 -10.38 0.32 -25.14
C GLY A 7 -9.16 -0.30 -25.83
N ASP A 8 -8.34 -1.09 -25.14
CA ASP A 8 -7.23 -1.91 -25.66
C ASP A 8 -7.47 -3.42 -25.45
N GLY A 9 -8.69 -3.84 -25.13
CA GLY A 9 -9.06 -5.25 -24.92
C GLY A 9 -8.65 -5.86 -23.58
N LYS A 10 -7.99 -5.11 -22.70
CA LYS A 10 -7.62 -5.59 -21.36
C LYS A 10 -8.77 -5.45 -20.37
N ARG A 11 -9.15 -6.55 -19.74
CA ARG A 11 -10.16 -6.56 -18.68
C ARG A 11 -9.53 -6.16 -17.34
N VAL A 12 -9.92 -4.99 -16.81
CA VAL A 12 -9.46 -4.51 -15.50
C VAL A 12 -10.56 -4.71 -14.46
N SER A 13 -10.16 -5.23 -13.30
CA SER A 13 -11.04 -5.47 -12.17
C SER A 13 -11.45 -4.15 -11.51
N GLN A 14 -12.69 -4.06 -11.01
CA GLN A 14 -13.15 -2.95 -10.16
C GLN A 14 -12.35 -2.84 -8.85
N CYS A 15 -11.69 -3.91 -8.40
CA CYS A 15 -10.80 -3.86 -7.25
C CYS A 15 -9.45 -3.20 -7.60
N GLN A 16 -8.98 -3.38 -8.84
CA GLN A 16 -7.73 -2.78 -9.32
C GLN A 16 -7.91 -1.31 -9.70
N LYS A 17 -8.96 -0.96 -10.44
CA LYS A 17 -9.27 0.41 -10.86
C LYS A 17 -10.76 0.66 -10.76
N PRO A 18 -11.26 1.08 -9.58
CA PRO A 18 -12.67 1.39 -9.37
C PRO A 18 -13.14 2.51 -10.29
N ARG A 19 -14.33 2.33 -10.92
CA ARG A 19 -14.94 3.34 -11.80
C ARG A 19 -16.45 3.42 -11.60
N GLY A 20 -16.98 4.63 -11.63
CA GLY A 20 -18.40 4.92 -11.53
C GLY A 20 -19.03 4.46 -10.21
N TRP A 21 -20.38 4.35 -10.16
CA TRP A 21 -21.12 3.99 -8.94
C TRP A 21 -20.77 2.58 -8.40
N ARG A 22 -20.47 1.63 -9.29
CA ARG A 22 -20.01 0.27 -8.91
C ARG A 22 -18.65 0.29 -8.27
N GLY A 23 -17.71 1.09 -8.76
CA GLY A 23 -16.40 1.31 -8.16
C GLY A 23 -16.52 1.92 -6.76
N ARG A 24 -17.41 2.89 -6.57
CA ARG A 24 -17.70 3.48 -5.24
C ARG A 24 -18.20 2.44 -4.23
N PHE A 25 -19.08 1.53 -4.66
CA PHE A 25 -19.56 0.45 -3.80
C PHE A 25 -18.45 -0.54 -3.43
N VAL A 26 -17.58 -0.89 -4.39
CA VAL A 26 -16.41 -1.75 -4.15
C VAL A 26 -15.46 -1.08 -3.15
N LEU A 27 -15.13 0.19 -3.33
CA LEU A 27 -14.30 0.96 -2.39
C LEU A 27 -14.89 0.98 -0.97
N TRP A 28 -16.20 1.18 -0.84
CA TRP A 28 -16.87 1.17 0.46
C TRP A 28 -16.75 -0.21 1.14
N LYS A 29 -16.96 -1.29 0.38
CA LYS A 29 -16.82 -2.66 0.88
C LYS A 29 -15.38 -2.99 1.28
N MET A 30 -14.41 -2.61 0.46
CA MET A 30 -12.98 -2.78 0.76
C MET A 30 -12.57 -2.00 2.02
N ASN A 31 -12.95 -0.74 2.12
CA ASN A 31 -12.70 0.09 3.31
C ASN A 31 -13.23 -0.57 4.60
N SER A 32 -14.38 -1.23 4.54
CA SER A 32 -14.97 -1.88 5.72
C SER A 32 -14.30 -3.21 6.05
N GLY A 33 -13.92 -3.99 5.04
CA GLY A 33 -13.36 -5.34 5.19
C GLY A 33 -11.95 -5.37 5.75
N HIS A 34 -11.08 -4.48 5.32
CA HIS A 34 -9.64 -4.54 5.62
C HIS A 34 -9.22 -3.80 6.90
N SER A 35 -10.18 -3.31 7.72
CA SER A 35 -9.83 -2.53 8.91
C SER A 35 -9.00 -3.31 9.93
N LYS A 36 -9.39 -4.57 10.21
CA LYS A 36 -8.68 -5.44 11.16
C LYS A 36 -7.30 -5.86 10.63
N LEU A 37 -7.20 -6.13 9.33
CA LEU A 37 -5.94 -6.41 8.66
C LEU A 37 -4.97 -5.22 8.79
N THR A 38 -5.47 -4.01 8.48
CA THR A 38 -4.67 -2.78 8.58
C THR A 38 -4.19 -2.55 10.02
N ASP A 39 -5.07 -2.73 11.02
CA ASP A 39 -4.70 -2.57 12.43
C ASP A 39 -3.63 -3.58 12.85
N TRP A 40 -3.79 -4.84 12.44
CA TRP A 40 -2.81 -5.88 12.69
C TRP A 40 -1.47 -5.58 12.02
N GLY A 41 -1.46 -5.25 10.72
CA GLY A 41 -0.22 -4.93 10.02
C GLY A 41 0.49 -3.70 10.58
N LEU A 42 -0.26 -2.63 10.90
CA LEU A 42 0.31 -1.42 11.49
C LEU A 42 0.84 -1.64 12.92
N SER A 43 0.37 -2.66 13.65
CA SER A 43 0.90 -2.98 14.99
C SER A 43 2.36 -3.47 14.96
N HIS A 44 2.85 -3.92 13.79
CA HIS A 44 4.25 -4.31 13.58
C HIS A 44 5.17 -3.14 13.20
N VAL A 45 4.61 -1.92 13.07
CA VAL A 45 5.36 -0.74 12.59
C VAL A 45 5.33 0.35 13.64
N SER A 46 6.51 0.79 14.07
CA SER A 46 6.61 1.97 14.95
C SER A 46 6.37 3.24 14.14
N ILE A 47 5.32 3.97 14.47
CA ILE A 47 4.96 5.25 13.87
C ILE A 47 5.11 6.35 14.91
N GLY A 48 6.04 7.28 14.68
CA GLY A 48 6.23 8.45 15.53
C GLY A 48 5.15 9.52 15.31
N GLU A 49 4.81 10.27 16.33
CA GLU A 49 3.77 11.30 16.25
C GLU A 49 4.10 12.43 15.27
N ASN A 50 5.38 12.68 14.99
CA ASN A 50 5.87 13.74 14.09
C ASN A 50 6.26 13.22 12.69
N PHE A 51 5.95 11.95 12.37
CA PHE A 51 6.36 11.35 11.09
C PHE A 51 5.61 11.93 9.89
N THR A 52 6.33 12.03 8.79
CA THR A 52 5.76 12.26 7.46
C THR A 52 5.54 10.89 6.80
N ILE A 53 4.29 10.56 6.51
CA ILE A 53 3.89 9.21 6.08
C ILE A 53 3.24 9.27 4.70
N LEU A 54 3.50 8.27 3.85
CA LEU A 54 2.82 8.07 2.58
C LEU A 54 2.07 6.73 2.58
N ASP A 55 0.82 6.74 2.14
CA ASP A 55 0.05 5.53 1.84
C ASP A 55 -0.10 5.39 0.31
N VAL A 56 0.53 4.37 -0.28
CA VAL A 56 0.53 4.12 -1.73
C VAL A 56 -0.61 3.18 -2.08
N GLY A 57 -1.47 3.60 -3.02
CA GLY A 57 -2.72 2.92 -3.32
C GLY A 57 -3.75 3.12 -2.20
N CYS A 58 -3.91 4.36 -1.75
CA CYS A 58 -4.71 4.70 -0.56
C CYS A 58 -6.21 4.41 -0.68
N GLY A 59 -6.71 4.04 -1.86
CA GLY A 59 -8.08 3.64 -2.10
C GLY A 59 -9.10 4.63 -1.54
N GLY A 60 -10.02 4.15 -0.70
CA GLY A 60 -11.04 4.98 -0.04
C GLY A 60 -10.55 5.78 1.17
N GLY A 61 -9.25 5.72 1.52
CA GLY A 61 -8.61 6.59 2.50
C GLY A 61 -8.74 6.18 3.96
N ARG A 62 -9.15 4.94 4.25
CA ARG A 62 -9.31 4.49 5.64
C ARG A 62 -7.97 4.36 6.37
N THR A 63 -6.95 3.85 5.68
CA THR A 63 -5.58 3.79 6.21
C THR A 63 -5.07 5.19 6.54
N LEU A 64 -5.31 6.18 5.67
CA LEU A 64 -4.95 7.58 5.93
C LEU A 64 -5.58 8.13 7.21
N SER A 65 -6.86 7.83 7.47
CA SER A 65 -7.53 8.23 8.72
C SER A 65 -6.84 7.65 9.95
N LYS A 66 -6.45 6.36 9.90
CA LYS A 66 -5.74 5.70 11.01
C LYS A 66 -4.35 6.32 11.22
N LEU A 67 -3.59 6.49 10.15
CA LEU A 67 -2.26 7.10 10.19
C LEU A 67 -2.32 8.54 10.68
N GLY A 68 -3.32 9.32 10.25
CA GLY A 68 -3.59 10.67 10.74
C GLY A 68 -3.88 10.73 12.24
N GLY A 69 -4.58 9.73 12.77
CA GLY A 69 -4.81 9.58 14.21
C GLY A 69 -3.56 9.25 15.02
N THR A 70 -2.59 8.54 14.42
CA THR A 70 -1.34 8.13 15.05
C THR A 70 -0.27 9.23 14.96
N ALA A 71 -0.01 9.76 13.77
CA ALA A 71 0.98 10.82 13.54
C ALA A 71 0.41 12.20 13.89
N LYS A 72 0.11 12.46 15.15
CA LYS A 72 -0.63 13.65 15.62
C LYS A 72 0.03 14.99 15.31
N LEU A 73 1.35 15.05 15.23
CA LEU A 73 2.16 16.22 14.93
C LEU A 73 2.75 16.17 13.51
N GLY A 74 2.58 15.04 12.83
CA GLY A 74 3.10 14.78 11.49
C GLY A 74 2.11 15.10 10.39
N LYS A 75 2.47 14.72 9.16
CA LYS A 75 1.63 14.86 7.97
C LYS A 75 1.53 13.53 7.22
N VAL A 76 0.33 13.22 6.74
CA VAL A 76 0.05 11.98 6.02
C VAL A 76 -0.35 12.29 4.59
N TYR A 77 0.25 11.59 3.65
CA TYR A 77 -0.04 11.70 2.23
C TYR A 77 -0.64 10.41 1.71
N GLY A 78 -1.59 10.51 0.80
CA GLY A 78 -2.14 9.38 0.05
C GLY A 78 -1.93 9.56 -1.43
N VAL A 79 -1.56 8.49 -2.13
CA VAL A 79 -1.52 8.45 -3.59
C VAL A 79 -2.35 7.29 -4.10
N ASP A 80 -3.16 7.53 -5.11
CA ASP A 80 -3.88 6.49 -5.85
C ASP A 80 -3.96 6.85 -7.34
N HIS A 81 -3.93 5.84 -8.20
CA HIS A 81 -4.00 5.99 -9.66
C HIS A 81 -5.44 6.08 -10.19
N SER A 82 -6.44 5.87 -9.33
CA SER A 82 -7.87 6.03 -9.64
C SER A 82 -8.39 7.35 -9.10
N GLU A 83 -8.94 8.19 -9.99
CA GLU A 83 -9.58 9.45 -9.60
C GLU A 83 -10.74 9.23 -8.64
N GLU A 84 -11.51 8.14 -8.81
CA GLU A 84 -12.59 7.76 -7.91
C GLU A 84 -12.09 7.42 -6.51
N SER A 85 -10.95 6.71 -6.41
CA SER A 85 -10.28 6.43 -5.14
C SER A 85 -9.83 7.73 -4.47
N VAL A 86 -9.16 8.60 -5.21
CA VAL A 86 -8.72 9.92 -4.72
C VAL A 86 -9.90 10.74 -4.20
N ALA A 87 -10.99 10.82 -4.98
CA ALA A 87 -12.19 11.55 -4.57
C ALA A 87 -12.85 10.92 -3.32
N ALA A 88 -12.91 9.58 -3.22
CA ALA A 88 -13.42 8.89 -2.05
C ALA A 88 -12.53 9.13 -0.82
N SER A 89 -11.21 9.03 -1.00
CA SER A 89 -10.22 9.27 0.05
C SER A 89 -10.30 10.70 0.60
N LYS A 90 -10.44 11.70 -0.27
CA LYS A 90 -10.63 13.11 0.12
C LYS A 90 -11.91 13.30 0.96
N ARG A 91 -13.02 12.65 0.58
CA ARG A 91 -14.26 12.72 1.37
C ARG A 91 -14.10 12.06 2.74
N THR A 92 -13.50 10.88 2.80
CA THR A 92 -13.26 10.15 4.05
C THR A 92 -12.40 10.95 5.02
N ASN A 93 -11.42 11.71 4.49
CA ASN A 93 -10.43 12.43 5.29
C ASN A 93 -10.66 13.95 5.33
N ALA A 94 -11.86 14.44 4.99
CA ALA A 94 -12.14 15.87 4.84
C ALA A 94 -11.72 16.71 6.06
N GLN A 95 -11.99 16.24 7.28
CA GLN A 95 -11.58 16.93 8.51
C GLN A 95 -10.05 17.01 8.67
N TRP A 96 -9.31 15.95 8.33
CA TRP A 96 -7.85 15.92 8.39
C TRP A 96 -7.21 16.79 7.31
N ILE A 97 -7.85 16.84 6.12
CA ILE A 97 -7.42 17.71 5.03
C ILE A 97 -7.62 19.18 5.40
N HIS A 98 -8.80 19.53 5.95
CA HIS A 98 -9.08 20.88 6.45
C HIS A 98 -8.09 21.32 7.54
N ALA A 99 -7.69 20.40 8.42
CA ALA A 99 -6.67 20.63 9.44
C ALA A 99 -5.22 20.67 8.88
N GLY A 100 -5.02 20.54 7.56
CA GLY A 100 -3.69 20.53 6.91
C GLY A 100 -2.84 19.29 7.16
N ARG A 101 -3.42 18.25 7.77
CA ARG A 101 -2.71 17.04 8.23
C ARG A 101 -2.72 15.88 7.26
N VAL A 102 -3.68 15.84 6.36
CA VAL A 102 -3.77 14.84 5.30
C VAL A 102 -3.80 15.53 3.95
N GLU A 103 -3.10 14.95 2.98
CA GLU A 103 -3.13 15.38 1.59
C GLU A 103 -3.28 14.16 0.69
N VAL A 104 -4.18 14.23 -0.31
CA VAL A 104 -4.42 13.13 -1.25
C VAL A 104 -4.17 13.59 -2.66
N ARG A 105 -3.28 12.89 -3.37
CA ARG A 105 -2.88 13.16 -4.76
C ARG A 105 -3.27 12.02 -5.69
N HIS A 106 -3.61 12.35 -6.91
CA HIS A 106 -3.65 11.39 -8.01
C HIS A 106 -2.22 11.12 -8.49
N GLY A 107 -1.86 9.86 -8.68
CA GLY A 107 -0.52 9.47 -9.13
C GLY A 107 -0.32 7.95 -9.14
N SER A 108 0.80 7.53 -9.70
CA SER A 108 1.20 6.12 -9.79
C SER A 108 2.42 5.83 -8.93
N VAL A 109 2.51 4.61 -8.42
CA VAL A 109 3.71 4.11 -7.73
C VAL A 109 4.94 4.07 -8.62
N SER A 110 4.77 4.00 -9.94
CA SER A 110 5.88 4.02 -10.91
C SER A 110 6.56 5.39 -11.02
N GLN A 111 5.88 6.47 -10.59
CA GLN A 111 6.39 7.83 -10.55
C GLN A 111 5.64 8.60 -9.48
N LEU A 112 6.15 8.57 -8.26
CA LEU A 112 5.53 9.25 -7.12
C LEU A 112 5.77 10.77 -7.20
N PRO A 113 4.71 11.60 -7.03
CA PRO A 113 4.81 13.05 -7.16
C PRO A 113 5.41 13.71 -5.90
N PHE A 114 6.55 13.18 -5.44
CA PHE A 114 7.25 13.64 -4.24
C PHE A 114 8.76 13.66 -4.45
N PRO A 115 9.47 14.60 -3.78
CA PRO A 115 10.93 14.63 -3.77
C PRO A 115 11.53 13.38 -3.11
N ASP A 116 12.83 13.16 -3.35
CA ASP A 116 13.61 12.17 -2.64
C ASP A 116 13.60 12.41 -1.14
N ARG A 117 13.75 11.35 -0.35
CA ARG A 117 13.98 11.42 1.10
C ARG A 117 12.91 12.25 1.85
N THR A 118 11.65 12.10 1.47
CA THR A 118 10.52 12.85 2.04
C THR A 118 9.87 12.15 3.24
N PHE A 119 9.75 10.80 3.19
CA PHE A 119 8.90 10.06 4.12
C PHE A 119 9.69 9.26 5.15
N ASP A 120 9.21 9.27 6.38
CA ASP A 120 9.70 8.42 7.46
C ASP A 120 9.16 7.00 7.33
N VAL A 121 7.90 6.86 6.90
CA VAL A 121 7.23 5.59 6.65
C VAL A 121 6.41 5.67 5.36
N VAL A 122 6.46 4.60 4.58
CA VAL A 122 5.53 4.37 3.46
C VAL A 122 4.76 3.08 3.74
N THR A 123 3.45 3.12 3.56
CA THR A 123 2.56 1.95 3.63
C THR A 123 2.03 1.59 2.26
N ALA A 124 1.82 0.29 2.01
CA ALA A 124 1.13 -0.25 0.84
C ALA A 124 0.20 -1.36 1.32
N VAL A 125 -1.09 -1.03 1.49
CA VAL A 125 -2.10 -1.94 2.03
C VAL A 125 -3.00 -2.44 0.90
N GLU A 126 -2.99 -3.75 0.64
CA GLU A 126 -3.82 -4.39 -0.39
C GLU A 126 -3.60 -3.86 -1.82
N THR A 127 -2.39 -3.45 -2.18
CA THR A 127 -2.15 -2.76 -3.45
C THR A 127 -0.98 -3.29 -4.27
N HIS A 128 0.12 -3.76 -3.63
CA HIS A 128 1.38 -4.10 -4.30
C HIS A 128 1.23 -5.18 -5.39
N PHE A 129 0.32 -6.13 -5.22
CA PHE A 129 0.06 -7.21 -6.18
C PHE A 129 -0.62 -6.74 -7.48
N TRP A 130 -1.00 -5.46 -7.57
CA TRP A 130 -1.53 -4.83 -8.78
C TRP A 130 -0.53 -3.94 -9.52
N TRP A 131 0.69 -3.74 -8.97
CA TRP A 131 1.67 -2.88 -9.62
C TRP A 131 2.21 -3.53 -10.88
N ALA A 132 2.15 -2.82 -12.00
CA ALA A 132 2.57 -3.34 -13.31
C ALA A 132 4.07 -3.68 -13.34
N ASP A 133 4.90 -2.82 -12.73
CA ASP A 133 6.31 -3.05 -12.44
C ASP A 133 6.52 -3.03 -10.93
N LEU A 134 6.38 -4.20 -10.31
CA LEU A 134 6.50 -4.33 -8.87
C LEU A 134 7.92 -3.98 -8.37
N PRO A 135 9.04 -4.47 -8.97
CA PRO A 135 10.38 -4.05 -8.58
C PRO A 135 10.64 -2.56 -8.79
N GLY A 136 10.15 -1.98 -9.88
CA GLY A 136 10.25 -0.54 -10.14
C GLY A 136 9.53 0.30 -9.10
N GLY A 137 8.30 -0.08 -8.75
CA GLY A 137 7.54 0.57 -7.68
C GLY A 137 8.23 0.50 -6.33
N MET A 138 8.85 -0.64 -6.01
CA MET A 138 9.64 -0.78 -4.78
C MET A 138 10.83 0.18 -4.75
N ARG A 139 11.58 0.32 -5.86
CA ARG A 139 12.70 1.27 -5.97
C ARG A 139 12.23 2.72 -5.91
N GLU A 140 11.10 3.04 -6.51
CA GLU A 140 10.52 4.39 -6.46
C GLU A 140 10.10 4.78 -5.03
N ILE A 141 9.53 3.84 -4.28
CA ILE A 141 9.26 4.05 -2.85
C ILE A 141 10.58 4.22 -2.07
N LEU A 142 11.60 3.42 -2.37
CA LEU A 142 12.92 3.57 -1.74
C LEU A 142 13.50 4.97 -2.00
N ARG A 143 13.31 5.55 -3.20
CA ARG A 143 13.75 6.90 -3.53
C ARG A 143 13.15 7.94 -2.58
N VAL A 144 11.82 7.89 -2.38
CA VAL A 144 11.11 8.89 -1.57
C VAL A 144 11.24 8.68 -0.06
N LEU A 145 11.70 7.51 0.40
CA LEU A 145 12.00 7.26 1.81
C LEU A 145 13.24 8.03 2.26
N LYS A 146 13.19 8.58 3.46
CA LYS A 146 14.37 9.11 4.17
C LYS A 146 15.35 8.00 4.48
N PRO A 147 16.65 8.30 4.65
CA PRO A 147 17.59 7.34 5.25
C PRO A 147 17.09 6.86 6.63
N GLY A 148 17.00 5.55 6.82
CA GLY A 148 16.39 4.91 7.99
C GLY A 148 14.87 4.81 7.97
N GLY A 149 14.20 5.40 6.95
CA GLY A 149 12.76 5.27 6.74
C GLY A 149 12.36 3.85 6.33
N LYS A 150 11.10 3.49 6.53
CA LYS A 150 10.58 2.12 6.34
C LYS A 150 9.48 2.06 5.30
N LEU A 151 9.50 1.01 4.47
CA LEU A 151 8.33 0.54 3.72
C LEU A 151 7.66 -0.58 4.50
N THR A 152 6.33 -0.56 4.53
CA THR A 152 5.51 -1.65 5.06
C THR A 152 4.44 -2.04 4.05
N VAL A 153 4.45 -3.31 3.64
CA VAL A 153 3.44 -3.93 2.79
C VAL A 153 2.54 -4.80 3.66
N ILE A 154 1.22 -4.65 3.53
CA ILE A 154 0.22 -5.39 4.28
C ILE A 154 -0.76 -6.01 3.29
N ALA A 155 -1.01 -7.33 3.39
CA ALA A 155 -1.95 -8.00 2.52
C ALA A 155 -2.77 -9.08 3.27
N GLU A 156 -4.03 -9.25 2.84
CA GLU A 156 -4.94 -10.27 3.39
C GLU A 156 -4.63 -11.69 2.87
N VAL A 157 -3.71 -11.79 1.90
CA VAL A 157 -3.37 -13.07 1.27
C VAL A 157 -1.92 -13.07 0.80
N TYR A 158 -1.26 -14.20 0.96
CA TYR A 158 0.01 -14.53 0.33
C TYR A 158 -0.07 -15.92 -0.32
N LYS A 159 0.76 -16.18 -1.33
CA LYS A 159 0.80 -17.44 -2.07
C LYS A 159 1.23 -18.58 -1.14
N GLY A 160 0.48 -19.67 -1.15
CA GLY A 160 0.72 -20.82 -0.30
C GLY A 160 0.11 -20.73 1.10
N ALA A 161 -0.62 -19.65 1.44
CA ALA A 161 -1.38 -19.60 2.70
C ALA A 161 -2.50 -20.65 2.71
N ASN A 162 -2.61 -21.40 3.81
CA ASN A 162 -3.59 -22.49 3.93
C ASN A 162 -4.99 -21.98 4.29
N THR A 163 -5.54 -21.05 3.50
CA THR A 163 -6.89 -20.52 3.69
C THR A 163 -7.72 -20.67 2.42
N THR A 164 -9.04 -20.68 2.56
CA THR A 164 -9.96 -20.68 1.41
C THR A 164 -9.79 -19.43 0.57
N MET A 165 -9.55 -18.28 1.21
CA MET A 165 -9.30 -17.00 0.51
C MET A 165 -8.04 -17.08 -0.34
N ALA A 166 -6.93 -17.62 0.17
CA ALA A 166 -5.70 -17.77 -0.59
C ALA A 166 -5.90 -18.60 -1.85
N ARG A 167 -6.54 -19.76 -1.73
CA ARG A 167 -6.87 -20.63 -2.89
C ARG A 167 -7.72 -19.93 -3.93
N LEU A 168 -8.72 -19.15 -3.52
CA LEU A 168 -9.55 -18.35 -4.43
C LEU A 168 -8.75 -17.24 -5.11
N CYS A 169 -7.89 -16.55 -4.36
CA CYS A 169 -7.03 -15.50 -4.91
C CYS A 169 -5.98 -16.04 -5.87
N GLU A 170 -5.40 -17.21 -5.63
CA GLU A 170 -4.47 -17.88 -6.56
C GLU A 170 -5.16 -18.22 -7.90
N GLN A 171 -6.37 -18.78 -7.84
CA GLN A 171 -7.17 -19.03 -9.05
C GLN A 171 -7.55 -17.74 -9.78
N TYR A 172 -7.81 -16.66 -9.04
CA TYR A 172 -8.10 -15.36 -9.62
C TYR A 172 -6.85 -14.72 -10.23
N ALA A 173 -5.71 -14.82 -9.57
CA ALA A 173 -4.42 -14.30 -10.02
C ALA A 173 -4.01 -14.86 -11.38
N SER A 174 -4.20 -16.17 -11.59
CA SER A 174 -3.90 -16.84 -12.87
C SER A 174 -4.69 -16.27 -14.07
N ARG A 175 -5.82 -15.57 -13.82
CA ARG A 175 -6.72 -15.05 -14.84
C ARG A 175 -6.64 -13.53 -15.02
N THR A 176 -6.04 -12.81 -14.08
CA THR A 176 -6.14 -11.34 -14.00
C THR A 176 -4.80 -10.62 -14.00
N GLY A 177 -3.70 -11.37 -13.92
CA GLY A 177 -2.36 -10.78 -13.79
C GLY A 177 -2.08 -10.22 -12.39
N MET A 178 -2.92 -10.49 -11.40
CA MET A 178 -2.62 -10.24 -9.98
C MET A 178 -1.38 -11.04 -9.58
N ARG A 179 -0.44 -10.40 -8.92
CA ARG A 179 0.85 -11.00 -8.58
C ARG A 179 0.88 -11.39 -7.11
N LEU A 180 0.54 -12.64 -6.82
CA LEU A 180 0.68 -13.19 -5.48
C LEU A 180 2.10 -13.70 -5.25
N LEU A 181 2.71 -13.27 -4.17
CA LEU A 181 4.03 -13.70 -3.71
C LEU A 181 3.89 -14.57 -2.46
N ASP A 182 4.77 -15.55 -2.30
CA ASP A 182 4.94 -16.25 -1.04
C ASP A 182 5.83 -15.46 -0.07
N VAL A 183 6.04 -16.00 1.14
CA VAL A 183 6.85 -15.35 2.19
C VAL A 183 8.29 -15.11 1.74
N GLY A 184 8.90 -16.10 1.05
CA GLY A 184 10.26 -16.02 0.54
C GLY A 184 10.37 -14.99 -0.58
N GLU A 185 9.46 -15.05 -1.54
CA GLU A 185 9.37 -14.11 -2.66
C GLU A 185 9.19 -12.64 -2.19
N HIS A 186 8.41 -12.39 -1.13
CA HIS A 186 8.31 -11.06 -0.52
C HIS A 186 9.65 -10.60 0.06
N ARG A 187 10.34 -11.46 0.81
CA ARG A 187 11.65 -11.13 1.39
C ARG A 187 12.68 -10.82 0.31
N GLU A 188 12.70 -11.65 -0.73
CA GLU A 188 13.60 -11.48 -1.87
C GLU A 188 13.33 -10.16 -2.63
N LEU A 189 12.06 -9.85 -2.89
CA LEU A 189 11.64 -8.60 -3.54
C LEU A 189 12.15 -7.37 -2.79
N PHE A 190 12.01 -7.33 -1.47
CA PHE A 190 12.52 -6.22 -0.65
C PHE A 190 14.05 -6.12 -0.72
N THR A 191 14.75 -7.24 -0.57
CA THR A 191 16.21 -7.28 -0.61
C THR A 191 16.76 -6.84 -1.96
N GLN A 192 16.19 -7.35 -3.06
CA GLN A 192 16.59 -6.98 -4.43
C GLN A 192 16.29 -5.52 -4.76
N ALA A 193 15.27 -4.94 -4.15
CA ALA A 193 14.95 -3.52 -4.31
C ALA A 193 15.85 -2.59 -3.48
N GLY A 194 16.74 -3.12 -2.64
CA GLY A 194 17.70 -2.36 -1.84
C GLY A 194 17.23 -2.03 -0.41
N TYR A 195 16.23 -2.75 0.11
CA TYR A 195 15.85 -2.64 1.51
C TYR A 195 16.69 -3.56 2.39
N SER A 196 17.02 -3.10 3.60
CA SER A 196 17.71 -3.85 4.64
C SER A 196 16.79 -4.17 5.82
N GLY A 197 17.22 -5.09 6.70
CA GLY A 197 16.47 -5.46 7.91
C GLY A 197 15.06 -5.90 7.61
N VAL A 198 14.89 -6.76 6.60
CA VAL A 198 13.56 -7.22 6.15
C VAL A 198 12.94 -8.17 7.16
N GLU A 199 11.83 -7.76 7.74
CA GLU A 199 11.03 -8.52 8.69
C GLU A 199 9.71 -8.94 8.05
N VAL A 200 9.25 -10.15 8.34
CA VAL A 200 7.99 -10.69 7.82
C VAL A 200 7.19 -11.29 8.97
N TRP A 201 5.95 -10.87 9.09
CA TRP A 201 4.96 -11.42 10.03
C TRP A 201 3.81 -12.02 9.25
N VAL A 202 3.30 -13.15 9.71
CA VAL A 202 2.14 -13.84 9.13
C VAL A 202 1.13 -14.17 10.22
N ASP A 203 -0.15 -14.03 9.91
CA ASP A 203 -1.24 -14.65 10.66
C ASP A 203 -1.73 -15.85 9.83
N GLU A 204 -1.19 -17.04 10.10
CA GLU A 204 -1.50 -18.25 9.34
C GLU A 204 -2.99 -18.61 9.39
N SER A 205 -3.67 -18.27 10.48
CA SER A 205 -5.10 -18.56 10.66
C SER A 205 -5.99 -17.75 9.71
N LYS A 206 -5.52 -16.57 9.32
CA LYS A 206 -6.23 -15.64 8.42
C LYS A 206 -5.61 -15.57 7.02
N GLY A 207 -4.37 -16.03 6.88
CA GLY A 207 -3.59 -15.90 5.65
C GLY A 207 -3.02 -14.50 5.45
N TRP A 208 -2.95 -13.69 6.50
CA TRP A 208 -2.45 -12.31 6.43
C TRP A 208 -0.93 -12.27 6.45
N ILE A 209 -0.37 -11.29 5.74
CA ILE A 209 1.06 -11.03 5.72
C ILE A 209 1.34 -9.53 5.93
N CYS A 210 2.37 -9.24 6.71
CA CYS A 210 2.97 -7.91 6.83
C CYS A 210 4.47 -8.05 6.60
N VAL A 211 5.02 -7.22 5.71
CA VAL A 211 6.45 -7.21 5.38
C VAL A 211 6.96 -5.79 5.54
N ALA A 212 8.03 -5.61 6.32
CA ALA A 212 8.68 -4.32 6.47
C ALA A 212 10.18 -4.39 6.14
N GLY A 213 10.69 -3.32 5.52
CA GLY A 213 12.11 -3.15 5.23
C GLY A 213 12.53 -1.70 5.37
N LYS A 214 13.80 -1.46 5.66
CA LYS A 214 14.37 -0.13 5.89
C LYS A 214 15.22 0.31 4.69
N LYS A 215 15.22 1.62 4.43
CA LYS A 215 16.27 2.26 3.64
C LYS A 215 17.49 2.47 4.52
N ASP A 216 18.64 2.00 4.07
CA ASP A 216 19.87 2.17 4.85
C ASP A 216 20.17 3.65 5.12
N ARG A 217 20.76 3.89 6.28
CA ARG A 217 21.36 5.19 6.59
C ARG A 217 22.66 5.30 5.79
N VAL A 218 22.76 6.31 4.95
CA VAL A 218 24.06 6.67 4.38
C VAL A 218 24.92 7.11 5.56
N LEU A 219 25.89 6.30 5.95
CA LEU A 219 26.90 6.75 6.92
C LEU A 219 27.63 7.94 6.28
N PRO A 220 27.80 9.07 7.00
CA PRO A 220 28.70 10.12 6.51
C PRO A 220 30.07 9.46 6.32
N ASN A 221 30.68 9.67 5.12
CA ASN A 221 32.05 9.29 4.93
C ASN A 221 32.87 9.95 6.06
N LEU A 222 33.48 9.14 6.90
CA LEU A 222 34.49 9.61 7.85
C LEU A 222 35.69 9.94 6.98
N GLU A 223 35.85 11.22 6.59
CA GLU A 223 37.08 11.78 6.08
C GLU A 223 38.09 11.95 7.24
#